data_e488361cb1087bd9e3fd3a1f79570ac7
#
_entry.id   e488361cb1087bd9e3fd3a1f79570ac7
#
_cell.length_a   1.000
_cell.length_b   1.000
_cell.length_c   1.000
_cell.angle_alpha   90.00
_cell.angle_beta   90.00
_cell.angle_gamma   90.00
#
_symmetry.space_group_name_H-M   'P 1'
#
loop_
_entity.id
_entity.type
_entity.pdbx_description
1 polymer ?
#
loop_
_entity_poly.entity_id
_entity_poly.type
_entity_poly.pdbx_seq_one_letter_code
_entity_poly.pdbx_strand_id
1 'polypeptide(L)'
;MVELVIIGGGPAGLAAAYSAWQHGLRDILILERDAELGGILNQCIHNGFGLHRFGQQLTGPEYAGRYIEMLRTTGVRVELGTMVLEVTPDKQVHCVSRSKGYQIIQAKSIILCMGCRERTRGAIGTPGTRPAGIYTAGAAQRYVNMEGYLVGRRVLILGSGDIGLIMARRMTLEGGKVLACVEVMPYSGGLTRNIVQCLQDFDIPLYLSHTIVEIQGKKRVEKAIVAKVDENRRPIPGTEMEFDVDTILLSVGLIPENELTRQAGIAMDPHTKGAVVYENMETEIPGVFACGNVVHVHDLVDFVSGESETAGAAAAAYVQNGEIETETVLPLAAGEGIGYTVPQHIRLDGVQKSVSVSFRVRRNYGPSTITVRCGPNKIAAFKRERLAPGEMEHITLPKALLQKADGPLIVAVEEVPQS
;
A
#
# COMPACT_ATOMS: atom_id res chain seq x y z
N MET A 1 -10.93 3.87 29.56
CA MET A 1 -11.10 4.41 28.20
C MET A 1 -9.73 4.87 27.74
N VAL A 2 -9.23 4.38 26.61
CA VAL A 2 -7.92 4.71 26.05
C VAL A 2 -8.07 5.96 25.14
N GLU A 3 -7.10 6.88 25.15
CA GLU A 3 -7.18 8.09 24.31
C GLU A 3 -7.10 7.73 22.84
N LEU A 4 -6.13 6.88 22.47
CA LEU A 4 -5.91 6.47 21.09
C LEU A 4 -5.56 4.98 21.02
N VAL A 5 -6.33 4.21 20.24
CA VAL A 5 -5.99 2.83 19.86
C VAL A 5 -5.54 2.80 18.41
N ILE A 6 -4.39 2.21 18.14
CA ILE A 6 -3.81 2.03 16.81
C ILE A 6 -3.82 0.54 16.47
N ILE A 7 -4.44 0.18 15.36
CA ILE A 7 -4.58 -1.22 14.93
C ILE A 7 -3.55 -1.50 13.84
N GLY A 8 -2.51 -2.26 14.21
CA GLY A 8 -1.35 -2.59 13.40
C GLY A 8 -0.08 -1.86 13.84
N GLY A 9 0.96 -2.63 14.14
CA GLY A 9 2.29 -2.16 14.57
C GLY A 9 3.32 -2.12 13.44
N GLY A 10 2.88 -2.03 12.19
CA GLY A 10 3.73 -1.79 11.02
C GLY A 10 4.18 -0.33 10.89
N PRO A 11 4.84 0.06 9.80
CA PRO A 11 5.39 1.41 9.61
C PRO A 11 4.33 2.52 9.78
N ALA A 12 3.12 2.29 9.32
CA ALA A 12 2.02 3.24 9.48
C ALA A 12 1.66 3.46 10.95
N GLY A 13 1.41 2.38 11.69
CA GLY A 13 1.03 2.47 13.10
C GLY A 13 2.14 3.06 13.98
N LEU A 14 3.40 2.72 13.71
CA LEU A 14 4.55 3.26 14.43
C LEU A 14 4.68 4.78 14.21
N ALA A 15 4.57 5.24 12.97
CA ALA A 15 4.65 6.66 12.65
C ALA A 15 3.46 7.46 13.22
N ALA A 16 2.24 6.91 13.12
CA ALA A 16 1.04 7.51 13.70
C ALA A 16 1.13 7.64 15.22
N ALA A 17 1.61 6.58 15.91
CA ALA A 17 1.78 6.58 17.37
C ALA A 17 2.77 7.65 17.81
N TYR A 18 3.92 7.73 17.15
CA TYR A 18 4.94 8.71 17.47
C TYR A 18 4.43 10.14 17.23
N SER A 19 3.77 10.39 16.11
CA SER A 19 3.17 11.69 15.81
C SER A 19 2.10 12.09 16.83
N ALA A 20 1.20 11.17 17.18
CA ALA A 20 0.17 11.44 18.19
C ALA A 20 0.78 11.80 19.56
N TRP A 21 1.86 11.10 19.96
CA TRP A 21 2.60 11.42 21.18
C TRP A 21 3.26 12.81 21.10
N GLN A 22 3.89 13.15 19.96
CA GLN A 22 4.47 14.49 19.77
C GLN A 22 3.42 15.61 19.87
N HIS A 23 2.17 15.33 19.48
CA HIS A 23 1.04 16.26 19.57
C HIS A 23 0.27 16.18 20.90
N GLY A 24 0.87 15.58 21.93
CA GLY A 24 0.41 15.71 23.32
C GLY A 24 -0.38 14.53 23.87
N LEU A 25 -0.73 13.51 23.09
CA LEU A 25 -1.37 12.32 23.66
C LEU A 25 -0.39 11.49 24.50
N ARG A 26 -0.90 10.89 25.55
CA ARG A 26 -0.09 10.05 26.45
C ARG A 26 -0.63 8.63 26.64
N ASP A 27 -1.93 8.43 26.59
CA ASP A 27 -2.56 7.11 26.68
C ASP A 27 -2.81 6.52 25.29
N ILE A 28 -1.72 6.09 24.65
CA ILE A 28 -1.72 5.48 23.32
C ILE A 28 -1.47 3.99 23.44
N LEU A 29 -2.25 3.18 22.71
CA LEU A 29 -2.14 1.72 22.67
C LEU A 29 -2.04 1.23 21.23
N ILE A 30 -0.95 0.53 20.90
CA ILE A 30 -0.80 -0.21 19.64
C ILE A 30 -1.22 -1.66 19.87
N LEU A 31 -2.11 -2.18 19.03
CA LEU A 31 -2.48 -3.60 18.98
C LEU A 31 -1.86 -4.22 17.73
N GLU A 32 -0.95 -5.19 17.93
CA GLU A 32 -0.25 -5.90 16.85
C GLU A 32 -0.50 -7.40 16.94
N ARG A 33 -0.92 -8.00 15.83
CA ARG A 33 -1.23 -9.45 15.75
C ARG A 33 0.02 -10.34 15.75
N ASP A 34 1.13 -9.84 15.22
CA ASP A 34 2.41 -10.56 15.20
C ASP A 34 3.12 -10.52 16.56
N ALA A 35 4.17 -11.31 16.69
CA ALA A 35 4.99 -11.38 17.89
C ALA A 35 5.96 -10.21 18.05
N GLU A 36 6.07 -9.34 17.04
CA GLU A 36 6.99 -8.20 17.02
C GLU A 36 6.40 -7.03 16.21
N LEU A 37 6.89 -5.82 16.50
CA LEU A 37 6.60 -4.61 15.74
C LEU A 37 7.39 -4.58 14.43
N GLY A 38 6.97 -3.74 13.47
CA GLY A 38 7.64 -3.52 12.18
C GLY A 38 6.84 -4.01 10.99
N GLY A 39 5.93 -4.97 11.20
CA GLY A 39 5.05 -5.50 10.15
C GLY A 39 5.84 -6.02 8.96
N ILE A 40 5.38 -5.71 7.74
CA ILE A 40 5.98 -6.20 6.49
C ILE A 40 7.45 -5.78 6.31
N LEU A 41 7.92 -4.71 6.97
CA LEU A 41 9.30 -4.26 6.86
C LEU A 41 10.30 -5.29 7.37
N ASN A 42 9.93 -6.12 8.35
CA ASN A 42 10.83 -7.11 8.94
C ASN A 42 11.34 -8.14 7.92
N GLN A 43 10.57 -8.43 6.89
CA GLN A 43 10.99 -9.33 5.81
C GLN A 43 11.70 -8.64 4.64
N CYS A 44 11.68 -7.29 4.59
CA CYS A 44 12.25 -6.49 3.51
C CYS A 44 13.74 -6.18 3.79
N ILE A 45 14.62 -7.18 3.68
CA ILE A 45 16.06 -7.04 4.02
C ILE A 45 16.89 -6.33 2.94
N HIS A 46 16.29 -5.94 1.82
CA HIS A 46 16.94 -5.13 0.78
C HIS A 46 16.95 -3.65 1.15
N ASN A 47 17.86 -2.89 0.57
CA ASN A 47 17.96 -1.44 0.72
C ASN A 47 16.87 -0.71 -0.11
N GLY A 48 16.64 0.56 0.23
CA GLY A 48 15.74 1.45 -0.52
C GLY A 48 14.71 2.18 0.33
N PHE A 49 14.80 2.06 1.64
CA PHE A 49 13.91 2.69 2.61
C PHE A 49 14.60 3.89 3.30
N GLY A 50 13.85 4.91 3.68
CA GLY A 50 14.29 5.98 4.57
C GLY A 50 15.04 7.13 3.92
N LEU A 51 15.18 7.14 2.61
CA LEU A 51 15.92 8.20 1.92
C LEU A 51 15.26 9.58 2.10
N HIS A 52 13.94 9.65 1.97
CA HIS A 52 13.19 10.89 2.15
C HIS A 52 12.97 11.22 3.64
N ARG A 53 12.78 10.21 4.48
CA ARG A 53 12.44 10.39 5.89
C ARG A 53 13.66 10.61 6.78
N PHE A 54 14.72 9.85 6.58
CA PHE A 54 15.92 9.84 7.44
C PHE A 54 17.16 10.34 6.74
N GLY A 55 17.11 10.67 5.43
CA GLY A 55 18.28 11.05 4.64
C GLY A 55 19.30 9.91 4.51
N GLN A 56 18.92 8.67 4.76
CA GLN A 56 19.75 7.48 4.75
C GLN A 56 19.05 6.35 4.02
N GLN A 57 19.84 5.53 3.33
CA GLN A 57 19.33 4.34 2.67
C GLN A 57 19.39 3.16 3.64
N LEU A 58 18.24 2.72 4.11
CA LEU A 58 18.07 1.68 5.11
C LEU A 58 17.48 0.41 4.49
N THR A 59 17.63 -0.72 5.19
CA THR A 59 16.79 -1.90 5.00
C THR A 59 15.45 -1.73 5.71
N GLY A 60 14.46 -2.60 5.40
CA GLY A 60 13.16 -2.56 6.08
C GLY A 60 13.24 -2.71 7.60
N PRO A 61 13.99 -3.72 8.14
CA PRO A 61 14.17 -3.86 9.58
C PRO A 61 14.85 -2.66 10.24
N GLU A 62 15.84 -2.04 9.59
CA GLU A 62 16.50 -0.82 10.09
C GLU A 62 15.52 0.35 10.14
N TYR A 63 14.68 0.51 9.11
CA TYR A 63 13.64 1.54 9.10
C TYR A 63 12.63 1.35 10.23
N ALA A 64 12.10 0.14 10.40
CA ALA A 64 11.21 -0.19 11.51
C ALA A 64 11.87 0.04 12.87
N GLY A 65 13.14 -0.40 13.01
CA GLY A 65 13.94 -0.22 14.21
C GLY A 65 14.09 1.24 14.63
N ARG A 66 14.23 2.18 13.67
CA ARG A 66 14.27 3.62 13.97
C ARG A 66 12.99 4.10 14.67
N TYR A 67 11.83 3.77 14.13
CA TYR A 67 10.56 4.15 14.77
C TYR A 67 10.33 3.46 16.10
N ILE A 68 10.68 2.16 16.22
CA ILE A 68 10.57 1.40 17.47
C ILE A 68 11.44 2.06 18.55
N GLU A 69 12.67 2.47 18.20
CA GLU A 69 13.54 3.16 19.16
C GLU A 69 12.99 4.53 19.57
N MET A 70 12.44 5.30 18.62
CA MET A 70 11.76 6.56 18.93
C MET A 70 10.59 6.34 19.89
N LEU A 71 9.80 5.28 19.73
CA LEU A 71 8.68 4.97 20.61
C LEU A 71 9.09 4.50 22.01
N ARG A 72 10.26 3.89 22.19
CA ARG A 72 10.74 3.45 23.52
C ARG A 72 10.80 4.56 24.55
N THR A 73 10.98 5.79 24.12
CA THR A 73 11.08 6.97 24.98
C THR A 73 9.74 7.64 25.29
N THR A 74 8.64 7.13 24.71
CA THR A 74 7.33 7.82 24.72
C THR A 74 6.36 7.32 25.79
N GLY A 75 6.52 6.10 26.27
CA GLY A 75 5.52 5.44 27.13
C GLY A 75 4.30 4.89 26.38
N VAL A 76 4.31 4.89 25.03
CA VAL A 76 3.28 4.24 24.20
C VAL A 76 3.21 2.75 24.56
N ARG A 77 2.02 2.26 24.87
CA ARG A 77 1.79 0.85 25.19
C ARG A 77 1.65 0.02 23.92
N VAL A 78 2.22 -1.18 23.94
CA VAL A 78 2.16 -2.12 22.81
C VAL A 78 1.65 -3.47 23.32
N GLU A 79 0.65 -4.02 22.67
CA GLU A 79 0.15 -5.37 22.90
C GLU A 79 0.40 -6.23 21.66
N LEU A 80 1.44 -7.05 21.72
CA LEU A 80 1.80 -8.02 20.69
C LEU A 80 0.95 -9.29 20.77
N GLY A 81 0.90 -10.09 19.70
CA GLY A 81 0.11 -11.31 19.64
C GLY A 81 -1.39 -11.06 19.87
N THR A 82 -1.86 -9.86 19.55
CA THR A 82 -3.23 -9.41 19.81
C THR A 82 -3.96 -9.14 18.50
N MET A 83 -4.93 -10.01 18.19
CA MET A 83 -5.75 -9.91 16.98
C MET A 83 -7.01 -9.08 17.26
N VAL A 84 -7.19 -8.01 16.53
CA VAL A 84 -8.46 -7.26 16.53
C VAL A 84 -9.46 -7.99 15.64
N LEU A 85 -10.66 -8.20 16.16
CA LEU A 85 -11.74 -8.95 15.53
C LEU A 85 -12.82 -8.05 14.97
N GLU A 86 -13.08 -6.91 15.65
CA GLU A 86 -14.14 -5.98 15.30
C GLU A 86 -13.80 -4.57 15.81
N VAL A 87 -14.24 -3.57 15.06
CA VAL A 87 -14.30 -2.16 15.44
C VAL A 87 -15.71 -1.68 15.25
N THR A 88 -16.30 -1.12 16.31
CA THR A 88 -17.67 -0.62 16.25
C THR A 88 -17.70 0.89 15.98
N PRO A 89 -18.83 1.45 15.46
CA PRO A 89 -18.96 2.89 15.20
C PRO A 89 -18.80 3.76 16.46
N ASP A 90 -19.11 3.23 17.64
CA ASP A 90 -18.93 3.88 18.95
C ASP A 90 -17.52 3.68 19.52
N LYS A 91 -16.59 3.25 18.70
CA LYS A 91 -15.16 3.11 18.98
C LYS A 91 -14.83 2.06 20.06
N GLN A 92 -15.57 0.96 20.11
CA GLN A 92 -15.14 -0.23 20.83
C GLN A 92 -14.26 -1.09 19.93
N VAL A 93 -13.13 -1.53 20.45
CA VAL A 93 -12.19 -2.43 19.78
C VAL A 93 -12.26 -3.79 20.46
N HIS A 94 -12.79 -4.77 19.75
CA HIS A 94 -12.87 -6.15 20.20
C HIS A 94 -11.61 -6.90 19.77
N CYS A 95 -10.86 -7.44 20.69
CA CYS A 95 -9.60 -8.11 20.39
C CYS A 95 -9.42 -9.38 21.22
N VAL A 96 -8.51 -10.24 20.75
CA VAL A 96 -8.15 -11.49 21.42
C VAL A 96 -6.63 -11.68 21.44
N SER A 97 -6.10 -12.12 22.55
CA SER A 97 -4.70 -12.52 22.70
C SER A 97 -4.58 -13.80 23.53
N ARG A 98 -3.43 -14.48 23.43
CA ARG A 98 -3.18 -15.68 24.24
C ARG A 98 -3.06 -15.37 25.71
N SER A 99 -2.53 -14.21 26.06
CA SER A 99 -2.26 -13.83 27.46
C SER A 99 -3.47 -13.29 28.22
N LYS A 100 -4.38 -12.61 27.51
CA LYS A 100 -5.50 -11.88 28.13
C LYS A 100 -6.88 -12.40 27.71
N GLY A 101 -6.94 -13.34 26.75
CA GLY A 101 -8.20 -13.81 26.17
C GLY A 101 -8.91 -12.70 25.37
N TYR A 102 -10.21 -12.78 25.31
CA TYR A 102 -11.07 -11.80 24.64
C TYR A 102 -11.24 -10.54 25.50
N GLN A 103 -11.10 -9.38 24.87
CA GLN A 103 -11.22 -8.07 25.52
C GLN A 103 -11.99 -7.09 24.65
N ILE A 104 -12.67 -6.14 25.28
CA ILE A 104 -13.28 -4.99 24.66
C ILE A 104 -12.59 -3.74 25.19
N ILE A 105 -12.01 -2.94 24.32
CA ILE A 105 -11.28 -1.72 24.66
C ILE A 105 -12.08 -0.53 24.15
N GLN A 106 -12.55 0.34 25.05
CA GLN A 106 -13.19 1.59 24.67
C GLN A 106 -12.12 2.64 24.39
N ALA A 107 -12.13 3.20 23.17
CA ALA A 107 -11.24 4.26 22.73
C ALA A 107 -11.97 5.59 22.56
N LYS A 108 -11.23 6.72 22.70
CA LYS A 108 -11.71 8.03 22.27
C LYS A 108 -11.49 8.20 20.76
N SER A 109 -10.36 7.68 20.25
CA SER A 109 -9.99 7.72 18.83
C SER A 109 -9.33 6.41 18.41
N ILE A 110 -9.46 6.06 17.11
CA ILE A 110 -8.88 4.85 16.53
C ILE A 110 -8.15 5.20 15.23
N ILE A 111 -6.97 4.61 15.00
CA ILE A 111 -6.30 4.66 13.71
C ILE A 111 -6.17 3.25 13.13
N LEU A 112 -6.69 3.05 11.93
CA LEU A 112 -6.65 1.81 11.18
C LEU A 112 -5.36 1.76 10.34
N CYS A 113 -4.43 0.85 10.69
CA CYS A 113 -3.10 0.70 10.09
C CYS A 113 -2.82 -0.75 9.66
N MET A 114 -3.85 -1.51 9.27
CA MET A 114 -3.74 -2.95 9.02
C MET A 114 -2.96 -3.30 7.74
N GLY A 115 -2.61 -2.31 6.92
CA GLY A 115 -1.84 -2.52 5.69
C GLY A 115 -2.63 -3.21 4.58
N CYS A 116 -1.98 -4.11 3.86
CA CYS A 116 -2.55 -4.84 2.73
C CYS A 116 -2.07 -6.29 2.70
N ARG A 117 -2.77 -7.13 1.95
CA ARG A 117 -2.37 -8.51 1.62
C ARG A 117 -2.20 -8.68 0.11
N GLU A 118 -1.45 -9.69 -0.29
CA GLU A 118 -1.25 -10.01 -1.70
C GLU A 118 -2.44 -10.76 -2.30
N ARG A 119 -2.68 -10.54 -3.59
CA ARG A 119 -3.62 -11.36 -4.36
C ARG A 119 -3.08 -12.78 -4.51
N THR A 120 -3.92 -13.75 -4.17
CA THR A 120 -3.61 -15.16 -4.29
C THR A 120 -3.95 -15.69 -5.69
N ARG A 121 -3.52 -16.93 -5.99
CA ARG A 121 -3.94 -17.65 -7.20
C ARG A 121 -5.46 -17.68 -7.39
N GLY A 122 -6.21 -17.87 -6.30
CA GLY A 122 -7.67 -17.88 -6.35
C GLY A 122 -8.27 -16.55 -6.80
N ALA A 123 -7.67 -15.44 -6.41
CA ALA A 123 -8.12 -14.10 -6.78
C ALA A 123 -7.91 -13.76 -8.27
N ILE A 124 -6.93 -14.40 -8.93
CA ILE A 124 -6.64 -14.21 -10.37
C ILE A 124 -7.17 -15.34 -11.24
N GLY A 125 -7.74 -16.40 -10.65
CA GLY A 125 -8.40 -17.48 -11.36
C GLY A 125 -7.50 -18.32 -12.28
N THR A 126 -6.17 -18.42 -12.03
CA THR A 126 -5.23 -19.15 -12.89
C THR A 126 -5.63 -20.63 -13.02
N PRO A 127 -5.84 -21.15 -14.25
CA PRO A 127 -6.29 -22.51 -14.50
C PRO A 127 -5.25 -23.59 -14.12
N GLY A 128 -5.67 -24.85 -14.19
CA GLY A 128 -4.86 -26.04 -14.00
C GLY A 128 -5.01 -26.68 -12.62
N THR A 129 -4.13 -27.65 -12.33
CA THR A 129 -4.13 -28.40 -11.06
C THR A 129 -3.73 -27.52 -9.87
N ARG A 130 -3.97 -27.97 -8.64
CA ARG A 130 -3.69 -27.21 -7.40
C ARG A 130 -2.61 -27.88 -6.54
N PRO A 131 -1.38 -28.01 -7.04
CA PRO A 131 -0.27 -28.57 -6.28
C PRO A 131 0.29 -27.57 -5.26
N ALA A 132 1.14 -28.03 -4.34
CA ALA A 132 2.02 -27.15 -3.56
C ALA A 132 3.06 -26.43 -4.45
N GLY A 133 3.79 -25.45 -3.90
CA GLY A 133 4.85 -24.73 -4.62
C GLY A 133 4.38 -23.44 -5.30
N ILE A 134 3.15 -22.99 -5.03
CA ILE A 134 2.64 -21.70 -5.52
C ILE A 134 2.48 -20.78 -4.32
N TYR A 135 3.24 -19.69 -4.31
CA TYR A 135 3.28 -18.72 -3.22
C TYR A 135 3.01 -17.31 -3.76
N THR A 136 2.50 -16.44 -2.93
CA THR A 136 2.64 -15.01 -3.18
C THR A 136 4.10 -14.61 -2.96
N ALA A 137 4.56 -13.57 -3.64
CA ALA A 137 5.96 -13.15 -3.58
C ALA A 137 6.36 -12.73 -2.15
N GLY A 138 5.47 -12.05 -1.40
CA GLY A 138 5.71 -11.67 -0.01
C GLY A 138 5.69 -12.85 0.96
N ALA A 139 4.85 -13.86 0.75
CA ALA A 139 4.92 -15.09 1.54
C ALA A 139 6.25 -15.82 1.32
N ALA A 140 6.72 -15.91 0.07
CA ALA A 140 8.03 -16.47 -0.24
C ALA A 140 9.16 -15.62 0.39
N GLN A 141 9.03 -14.31 0.37
CA GLN A 141 9.98 -13.39 1.01
C GLN A 141 10.09 -13.65 2.52
N ARG A 142 8.97 -13.83 3.21
CA ARG A 142 8.98 -14.18 4.63
C ARG A 142 9.71 -15.51 4.88
N TYR A 143 9.36 -16.57 4.13
CA TYR A 143 10.01 -17.88 4.28
C TYR A 143 11.52 -17.80 4.07
N VAL A 144 11.98 -17.10 3.05
CA VAL A 144 13.40 -17.00 2.72
C VAL A 144 14.14 -16.09 3.71
N ASN A 145 13.58 -14.92 4.02
CA ASN A 145 14.31 -13.87 4.74
C ASN A 145 14.19 -13.96 6.26
N MET A 146 13.08 -14.50 6.78
CA MET A 146 12.84 -14.59 8.23
C MET A 146 12.92 -16.02 8.76
N GLU A 147 12.41 -17.00 7.98
CA GLU A 147 12.35 -18.39 8.45
C GLU A 147 13.53 -19.25 7.93
N GLY A 148 14.33 -18.74 6.99
CA GLY A 148 15.50 -19.44 6.44
C GLY A 148 15.15 -20.61 5.52
N TYR A 149 13.96 -20.66 4.93
CA TYR A 149 13.51 -21.73 4.03
C TYR A 149 13.52 -21.28 2.58
N LEU A 150 14.31 -21.95 1.74
CA LEU A 150 14.23 -21.80 0.29
C LEU A 150 12.95 -22.48 -0.23
N VAL A 151 12.00 -21.70 -0.76
CA VAL A 151 10.67 -22.18 -1.17
C VAL A 151 10.68 -23.04 -2.43
N GLY A 152 11.78 -23.03 -3.20
CA GLY A 152 12.01 -23.87 -4.36
C GLY A 152 13.25 -23.51 -5.14
N ARG A 153 13.59 -24.29 -6.18
CA ARG A 153 14.84 -24.16 -6.93
C ARG A 153 14.67 -23.74 -8.39
N ARG A 154 13.52 -24.02 -9.00
CA ARG A 154 13.21 -23.67 -10.40
C ARG A 154 11.96 -22.81 -10.39
N VAL A 155 12.16 -21.52 -10.46
CA VAL A 155 11.14 -20.52 -10.11
C VAL A 155 10.66 -19.78 -11.36
N LEU A 156 9.34 -19.66 -11.52
CA LEU A 156 8.70 -18.71 -12.44
C LEU A 156 7.99 -17.64 -11.61
N ILE A 157 8.10 -16.37 -12.02
CA ILE A 157 7.45 -15.27 -11.36
C ILE A 157 6.36 -14.72 -12.24
N LEU A 158 5.13 -14.61 -11.73
CA LEU A 158 4.00 -13.98 -12.40
C LEU A 158 3.76 -12.60 -11.79
N GLY A 159 3.89 -11.58 -12.62
CA GLY A 159 3.82 -10.17 -12.25
C GLY A 159 5.19 -9.54 -12.05
N SER A 160 5.37 -8.33 -12.60
CA SER A 160 6.61 -7.56 -12.57
C SER A 160 6.54 -6.35 -11.62
N GLY A 161 5.69 -6.41 -10.59
CA GLY A 161 5.73 -5.46 -9.48
C GLY A 161 7.01 -5.60 -8.66
N ASP A 162 7.36 -4.56 -7.88
CA ASP A 162 8.65 -4.49 -7.17
C ASP A 162 8.95 -5.72 -6.31
N ILE A 163 7.96 -6.26 -5.58
CA ILE A 163 8.20 -7.44 -4.75
C ILE A 163 8.56 -8.68 -5.60
N GLY A 164 7.96 -8.84 -6.79
CA GLY A 164 8.30 -9.91 -7.72
C GLY A 164 9.72 -9.77 -8.24
N LEU A 165 10.12 -8.56 -8.63
CA LEU A 165 11.47 -8.26 -9.10
C LEU A 165 12.52 -8.49 -8.00
N ILE A 166 12.27 -7.99 -6.80
CA ILE A 166 13.14 -8.16 -5.64
C ILE A 166 13.30 -9.66 -5.31
N MET A 167 12.20 -10.43 -5.37
CA MET A 167 12.24 -11.86 -5.14
C MET A 167 12.94 -12.64 -6.26
N ALA A 168 12.91 -12.17 -7.51
CA ALA A 168 13.71 -12.75 -8.59
C ALA A 168 15.19 -12.72 -8.23
N ARG A 169 15.70 -11.54 -7.85
CA ARG A 169 17.08 -11.38 -7.36
C ARG A 169 17.33 -12.22 -6.11
N ARG A 170 16.45 -12.17 -5.12
CA ARG A 170 16.64 -12.87 -3.84
C ARG A 170 16.73 -14.38 -4.02
N MET A 171 15.79 -14.97 -4.76
CA MET A 171 15.82 -16.41 -5.04
C MET A 171 17.09 -16.84 -5.76
N THR A 172 17.59 -16.03 -6.69
CA THR A 172 18.86 -16.30 -7.40
C THR A 172 20.06 -16.27 -6.45
N LEU A 173 20.12 -15.28 -5.55
CA LEU A 173 21.19 -15.17 -4.56
C LEU A 173 21.20 -16.33 -3.55
N GLU A 174 20.04 -16.92 -3.27
CA GLU A 174 19.90 -18.10 -2.41
C GLU A 174 20.10 -19.44 -3.15
N GLY A 175 20.58 -19.40 -4.41
CA GLY A 175 20.90 -20.57 -5.19
C GLY A 175 19.72 -21.20 -5.93
N GLY A 176 18.59 -20.52 -6.02
CA GLY A 176 17.49 -20.86 -6.92
C GLY A 176 17.78 -20.41 -8.35
N LYS A 177 17.17 -21.04 -9.34
CA LYS A 177 17.18 -20.60 -10.73
C LYS A 177 15.82 -19.98 -11.08
N VAL A 178 15.80 -18.66 -11.27
CA VAL A 178 14.61 -17.97 -11.79
C VAL A 178 14.64 -18.07 -13.30
N LEU A 179 13.63 -18.73 -13.88
CA LEU A 179 13.56 -19.03 -15.30
C LEU A 179 13.03 -17.84 -16.10
N ALA A 180 12.08 -17.11 -15.54
CA ALA A 180 11.51 -15.90 -16.15
C ALA A 180 10.68 -15.12 -15.14
N CYS A 181 10.48 -13.84 -15.47
CA CYS A 181 9.41 -12.99 -14.95
C CYS A 181 8.38 -12.76 -16.07
N VAL A 182 7.09 -12.94 -15.78
CA VAL A 182 6.00 -12.87 -16.75
C VAL A 182 5.03 -11.77 -16.33
N GLU A 183 4.71 -10.86 -17.24
CA GLU A 183 3.85 -9.69 -16.98
C GLU A 183 2.72 -9.60 -18.00
N VAL A 184 1.49 -9.50 -17.52
CA VAL A 184 0.30 -9.42 -18.38
C VAL A 184 0.17 -8.08 -19.12
N MET A 185 0.74 -7.03 -18.54
CA MET A 185 0.74 -5.70 -19.16
C MET A 185 1.87 -5.57 -20.20
N PRO A 186 1.75 -4.65 -21.17
CA PRO A 186 2.83 -4.37 -22.14
C PRO A 186 3.99 -3.56 -21.54
N TYR A 187 4.00 -3.36 -20.23
CA TYR A 187 5.04 -2.67 -19.47
C TYR A 187 5.17 -3.27 -18.07
N SER A 188 6.33 -3.12 -17.45
CA SER A 188 6.56 -3.53 -16.06
C SER A 188 5.85 -2.59 -15.09
N GLY A 189 5.27 -3.17 -14.03
CA GLY A 189 4.66 -2.40 -12.92
C GLY A 189 5.65 -1.98 -11.83
N GLY A 190 6.90 -2.45 -11.87
CA GLY A 190 7.92 -2.12 -10.88
C GLY A 190 8.79 -0.94 -11.29
N LEU A 191 9.54 -0.40 -10.34
CA LEU A 191 10.48 0.71 -10.54
C LEU A 191 11.58 0.31 -11.53
N THR A 192 11.98 1.22 -12.42
CA THR A 192 13.02 0.98 -13.44
C THR A 192 14.33 0.46 -12.84
N ARG A 193 14.76 1.00 -11.68
CA ARG A 193 15.96 0.50 -10.98
C ARG A 193 15.86 -0.98 -10.60
N ASN A 194 14.67 -1.45 -10.22
CA ASN A 194 14.47 -2.86 -9.84
C ASN A 194 14.46 -3.77 -11.07
N ILE A 195 14.00 -3.30 -12.23
CA ILE A 195 14.13 -4.06 -13.49
C ILE A 195 15.60 -4.30 -13.79
N VAL A 196 16.43 -3.27 -13.70
CA VAL A 196 17.88 -3.39 -13.93
C VAL A 196 18.52 -4.32 -12.90
N GLN A 197 18.43 -3.97 -11.62
CA GLN A 197 19.15 -4.64 -10.54
C GLN A 197 18.65 -6.05 -10.19
N CYS A 198 17.42 -6.38 -10.55
CA CYS A 198 16.80 -7.65 -10.16
C CYS A 198 16.60 -8.64 -11.34
N LEU A 199 16.53 -8.14 -12.56
CA LEU A 199 16.40 -9.00 -13.74
C LEU A 199 17.61 -8.91 -14.67
N GLN A 200 17.96 -7.70 -15.14
CA GLN A 200 19.04 -7.54 -16.14
C GLN A 200 20.41 -7.96 -15.59
N ASP A 201 20.77 -7.56 -14.37
CA ASP A 201 22.03 -7.94 -13.72
C ASP A 201 22.16 -9.46 -13.46
N PHE A 202 21.05 -10.20 -13.56
CA PHE A 202 21.00 -11.66 -13.34
C PHE A 202 20.58 -12.45 -14.59
N ASP A 203 20.52 -11.81 -15.78
CA ASP A 203 20.09 -12.41 -17.03
C ASP A 203 18.72 -13.12 -16.97
N ILE A 204 17.80 -12.59 -16.15
CA ILE A 204 16.45 -13.13 -16.00
C ILE A 204 15.54 -12.50 -17.05
N PRO A 205 14.95 -13.29 -17.99
CA PRO A 205 14.10 -12.74 -19.03
C PRO A 205 12.77 -12.22 -18.46
N LEU A 206 12.31 -11.06 -19.01
CA LEU A 206 11.02 -10.45 -18.75
C LEU A 206 10.12 -10.60 -19.98
N TYR A 207 9.04 -11.36 -19.84
CA TYR A 207 8.02 -11.53 -20.88
C TYR A 207 6.83 -10.59 -20.61
N LEU A 208 6.76 -9.48 -21.33
CA LEU A 208 5.64 -8.54 -21.30
C LEU A 208 4.49 -9.02 -22.18
N SER A 209 3.26 -8.65 -21.88
CA SER A 209 2.03 -9.12 -22.56
C SER A 209 1.92 -10.64 -22.55
N HIS A 210 2.29 -11.29 -21.44
CA HIS A 210 2.19 -12.73 -21.23
C HIS A 210 1.55 -13.06 -19.90
N THR A 211 0.93 -14.24 -19.80
CA THR A 211 0.36 -14.73 -18.52
C THR A 211 0.47 -16.25 -18.44
N ILE A 212 0.36 -16.79 -17.22
CA ILE A 212 0.24 -18.25 -17.01
C ILE A 212 -1.18 -18.67 -17.37
N VAL A 213 -1.31 -19.58 -18.33
CA VAL A 213 -2.60 -20.10 -18.80
C VAL A 213 -2.94 -21.46 -18.22
N GLU A 214 -1.95 -22.20 -17.75
CA GLU A 214 -2.15 -23.49 -17.10
C GLU A 214 -1.02 -23.79 -16.12
N ILE A 215 -1.38 -24.42 -14.98
CA ILE A 215 -0.44 -24.95 -14.00
C ILE A 215 -0.66 -26.46 -13.89
N GLN A 216 0.42 -27.24 -14.01
CA GLN A 216 0.41 -28.69 -13.95
C GLN A 216 1.30 -29.20 -12.81
N GLY A 217 0.86 -30.29 -12.16
CA GLY A 217 1.58 -30.98 -11.09
C GLY A 217 0.62 -31.76 -10.20
N LYS A 218 1.14 -32.71 -9.45
CA LYS A 218 0.36 -33.55 -8.50
C LYS A 218 0.59 -33.10 -7.06
N LYS A 219 1.73 -33.46 -6.46
CA LYS A 219 2.09 -33.08 -5.10
C LYS A 219 2.65 -31.66 -5.06
N ARG A 220 3.47 -31.30 -6.03
CA ARG A 220 4.10 -30.01 -6.21
C ARG A 220 3.93 -29.58 -7.66
N VAL A 221 4.05 -28.27 -7.95
CA VAL A 221 4.07 -27.78 -9.32
C VAL A 221 5.27 -28.38 -10.07
N GLU A 222 5.01 -28.85 -11.28
CA GLU A 222 5.98 -29.50 -12.17
C GLU A 222 6.17 -28.67 -13.45
N LYS A 223 5.09 -28.01 -13.90
CA LYS A 223 5.10 -27.24 -15.14
C LYS A 223 4.15 -26.03 -15.04
N ALA A 224 4.54 -24.92 -15.67
CA ALA A 224 3.70 -23.78 -15.95
C ALA A 224 3.68 -23.53 -17.46
N ILE A 225 2.50 -23.33 -18.02
CA ILE A 225 2.31 -22.93 -19.42
C ILE A 225 1.99 -21.46 -19.46
N VAL A 226 2.80 -20.71 -20.21
CA VAL A 226 2.70 -19.26 -20.38
C VAL A 226 2.30 -18.98 -21.83
N ALA A 227 1.37 -18.06 -22.04
CA ALA A 227 1.02 -17.61 -23.41
C ALA A 227 1.03 -16.10 -23.50
N LYS A 228 1.26 -15.59 -24.71
CA LYS A 228 1.08 -14.17 -25.04
C LYS A 228 -0.40 -13.79 -24.91
N VAL A 229 -0.68 -12.54 -24.53
CA VAL A 229 -2.05 -12.03 -24.47
C VAL A 229 -2.26 -10.87 -25.45
N ASP A 230 -3.52 -10.73 -25.89
CA ASP A 230 -3.97 -9.59 -26.72
C ASP A 230 -4.19 -8.32 -25.86
N GLU A 231 -4.64 -7.26 -26.50
CA GLU A 231 -4.95 -5.98 -25.87
C GLU A 231 -6.07 -6.09 -24.79
N ASN A 232 -6.92 -7.10 -24.91
CA ASN A 232 -7.97 -7.42 -23.92
C ASN A 232 -7.49 -8.38 -22.84
N ARG A 233 -6.19 -8.68 -22.79
CA ARG A 233 -5.54 -9.63 -21.87
C ARG A 233 -6.06 -11.06 -22.02
N ARG A 234 -6.50 -11.45 -23.23
CA ARG A 234 -6.92 -12.83 -23.55
C ARG A 234 -5.74 -13.59 -24.16
N PRO A 235 -5.49 -14.83 -23.72
CA PRO A 235 -4.42 -15.65 -24.28
C PRO A 235 -4.59 -15.85 -25.79
N ILE A 236 -3.49 -15.74 -26.53
CA ILE A 236 -3.43 -15.96 -27.98
C ILE A 236 -3.02 -17.42 -28.21
N PRO A 237 -3.89 -18.27 -28.79
CA PRO A 237 -3.57 -19.67 -29.09
C PRO A 237 -2.36 -19.81 -30.02
N GLY A 238 -1.54 -20.85 -29.77
CA GLY A 238 -0.33 -21.12 -30.55
C GLY A 238 0.89 -20.31 -30.13
N THR A 239 0.80 -19.56 -29.01
CA THR A 239 1.93 -18.82 -28.43
C THR A 239 2.43 -19.39 -27.11
N GLU A 240 1.98 -20.60 -26.79
CA GLU A 240 2.27 -21.26 -25.52
C GLU A 240 3.76 -21.61 -25.40
N MET A 241 4.32 -21.33 -24.25
CA MET A 241 5.67 -21.68 -23.83
C MET A 241 5.59 -22.50 -22.55
N GLU A 242 6.32 -23.61 -22.50
CA GLU A 242 6.37 -24.48 -21.33
C GLU A 242 7.59 -24.16 -20.45
N PHE A 243 7.38 -24.07 -19.16
CA PHE A 243 8.42 -23.92 -18.15
C PHE A 243 8.36 -25.07 -17.15
N ASP A 244 9.42 -25.84 -17.07
CA ASP A 244 9.58 -26.87 -16.02
C ASP A 244 9.96 -26.18 -14.72
N VAL A 245 9.07 -26.13 -13.75
CA VAL A 245 9.21 -25.40 -12.50
C VAL A 245 8.82 -26.24 -11.29
N ASP A 246 9.43 -25.97 -10.16
CA ASP A 246 8.99 -26.49 -8.87
C ASP A 246 8.32 -25.41 -8.00
N THR A 247 8.37 -24.14 -8.45
CA THR A 247 7.85 -23.01 -7.70
C THR A 247 7.33 -21.91 -8.63
N ILE A 248 6.17 -21.36 -8.27
CA ILE A 248 5.61 -20.15 -8.90
C ILE A 248 5.44 -19.10 -7.83
N LEU A 249 5.98 -17.90 -8.06
CA LEU A 249 5.75 -16.73 -7.20
C LEU A 249 4.76 -15.77 -7.87
N LEU A 250 3.78 -15.32 -7.11
CA LEU A 250 2.74 -14.42 -7.58
C LEU A 250 2.99 -13.00 -7.05
N SER A 251 3.25 -12.05 -7.94
CA SER A 251 3.37 -10.62 -7.66
C SER A 251 2.31 -9.85 -8.45
N VAL A 252 1.05 -10.21 -8.23
CA VAL A 252 -0.10 -9.82 -9.07
C VAL A 252 -1.00 -8.76 -8.41
N GLY A 253 -0.41 -7.95 -7.56
CA GLY A 253 -1.04 -6.83 -6.89
C GLY A 253 -1.44 -7.10 -5.44
N LEU A 254 -1.78 -6.03 -4.76
CA LEU A 254 -2.11 -5.98 -3.34
C LEU A 254 -3.59 -5.65 -3.15
N ILE A 255 -4.13 -6.06 -1.99
CA ILE A 255 -5.51 -5.79 -1.56
C ILE A 255 -5.43 -5.15 -0.18
N PRO A 256 -5.88 -3.90 0.00
CA PRO A 256 -5.99 -3.29 1.33
C PRO A 256 -6.83 -4.12 2.29
N GLU A 257 -6.34 -4.29 3.53
CA GLU A 257 -6.97 -5.12 4.59
C GLU A 257 -8.09 -4.36 5.28
N ASN A 258 -9.29 -4.42 4.73
CA ASN A 258 -10.41 -3.58 5.12
C ASN A 258 -11.64 -4.36 5.67
N GLU A 259 -11.44 -5.55 6.22
CA GLU A 259 -12.50 -6.28 6.89
C GLU A 259 -13.07 -5.48 8.08
N LEU A 260 -12.20 -4.99 8.97
CA LEU A 260 -12.58 -4.17 10.12
C LEU A 260 -13.25 -2.85 9.70
N THR A 261 -12.72 -2.21 8.66
CA THR A 261 -13.25 -0.96 8.12
C THR A 261 -14.70 -1.13 7.64
N ARG A 262 -14.97 -2.22 6.90
CA ARG A 262 -16.32 -2.54 6.43
C ARG A 262 -17.27 -2.92 7.54
N GLN A 263 -16.80 -3.68 8.54
CA GLN A 263 -17.59 -4.05 9.72
C GLN A 263 -18.01 -2.82 10.53
N ALA A 264 -17.14 -1.83 10.63
CA ALA A 264 -17.43 -0.55 11.27
C ALA A 264 -18.43 0.32 10.48
N GLY A 265 -18.81 -0.07 9.26
CA GLY A 265 -19.72 0.68 8.40
C GLY A 265 -19.08 1.85 7.66
N ILE A 266 -17.74 1.95 7.65
CA ILE A 266 -16.99 3.04 7.00
C ILE A 266 -17.09 2.92 5.48
N ALA A 267 -17.38 4.04 4.80
CA ALA A 267 -17.46 4.12 3.36
C ALA A 267 -16.13 3.74 2.68
N MET A 268 -16.24 2.97 1.61
CA MET A 268 -15.10 2.43 0.87
C MET A 268 -14.99 3.04 -0.52
N ASP A 269 -13.80 3.51 -0.88
CA ASP A 269 -13.51 3.95 -2.23
C ASP A 269 -13.46 2.75 -3.20
N PRO A 270 -14.21 2.77 -4.32
CA PRO A 270 -14.27 1.64 -5.24
C PRO A 270 -12.98 1.42 -6.04
N HIS A 271 -12.09 2.39 -6.12
CA HIS A 271 -10.85 2.31 -6.89
C HIS A 271 -9.69 1.86 -6.01
N THR A 272 -9.44 2.54 -4.87
CA THR A 272 -8.37 2.17 -3.95
C THR A 272 -8.69 0.91 -3.16
N LYS A 273 -9.99 0.58 -2.96
CA LYS A 273 -10.49 -0.47 -2.05
C LYS A 273 -10.18 -0.18 -0.58
N GLY A 274 -9.78 1.06 -0.26
CA GLY A 274 -9.55 1.57 1.08
C GLY A 274 -10.70 2.43 1.58
N ALA A 275 -10.61 2.92 2.80
CA ALA A 275 -11.58 3.86 3.36
C ALA A 275 -11.60 5.17 2.56
N VAL A 276 -12.77 5.77 2.43
CA VAL A 276 -12.91 7.18 2.04
C VAL A 276 -12.43 8.03 3.21
N VAL A 277 -11.53 8.98 2.93
CA VAL A 277 -10.92 9.81 3.97
C VAL A 277 -10.96 11.29 3.62
N TYR A 278 -10.92 12.11 4.67
CA TYR A 278 -10.73 13.55 4.58
C TYR A 278 -9.25 13.94 4.50
N GLU A 279 -8.97 15.22 4.38
CA GLU A 279 -7.63 15.83 4.25
C GLU A 279 -6.63 15.45 5.35
N ASN A 280 -7.13 15.07 6.50
CA ASN A 280 -6.36 14.69 7.69
C ASN A 280 -6.39 13.17 7.97
N MET A 281 -6.81 12.37 6.98
CA MET A 281 -6.95 10.91 7.05
C MET A 281 -8.08 10.41 7.97
N GLU A 282 -8.97 11.30 8.44
CA GLU A 282 -10.19 10.90 9.15
C GLU A 282 -11.20 10.29 8.20
N THR A 283 -11.91 9.27 8.66
CA THR A 283 -13.04 8.66 7.93
C THR A 283 -14.33 9.45 8.20
N GLU A 284 -15.46 9.00 7.65
CA GLU A 284 -16.76 9.59 7.96
C GLU A 284 -17.23 9.34 9.41
N ILE A 285 -16.61 8.42 10.14
CA ILE A 285 -16.86 8.21 11.56
C ILE A 285 -15.92 9.13 12.35
N PRO A 286 -16.44 10.11 13.08
CA PRO A 286 -15.62 11.05 13.82
C PRO A 286 -14.67 10.37 14.81
N GLY A 287 -13.38 10.76 14.74
CA GLY A 287 -12.32 10.19 15.55
C GLY A 287 -11.83 8.82 15.11
N VAL A 288 -12.29 8.30 13.97
CA VAL A 288 -11.74 7.10 13.34
C VAL A 288 -10.95 7.49 12.10
N PHE A 289 -9.67 7.15 12.08
CA PHE A 289 -8.72 7.47 11.03
C PHE A 289 -8.24 6.20 10.33
N ALA A 290 -7.75 6.34 9.09
CA ALA A 290 -7.11 5.24 8.37
C ALA A 290 -5.89 5.79 7.61
N CYS A 291 -4.75 5.07 7.60
CA CYS A 291 -3.55 5.52 6.90
C CYS A 291 -2.66 4.37 6.44
N GLY A 292 -1.82 4.65 5.45
CA GLY A 292 -0.95 3.68 4.83
C GLY A 292 -1.68 2.75 3.86
N ASN A 293 -1.15 1.55 3.66
CA ASN A 293 -1.64 0.63 2.63
C ASN A 293 -3.06 0.10 2.84
N VAL A 294 -3.67 0.36 3.98
CA VAL A 294 -5.10 0.08 4.21
C VAL A 294 -6.01 1.08 3.47
N VAL A 295 -5.53 2.29 3.17
CA VAL A 295 -6.25 3.32 2.40
C VAL A 295 -5.95 3.19 0.91
N HIS A 296 -4.66 3.20 0.56
CA HIS A 296 -4.17 2.97 -0.80
C HIS A 296 -2.73 2.45 -0.77
N VAL A 297 -2.34 1.68 -1.77
CA VAL A 297 -1.01 1.06 -1.81
C VAL A 297 0.05 2.08 -2.20
N HIS A 298 1.05 2.27 -1.34
CA HIS A 298 2.19 3.17 -1.56
C HIS A 298 3.38 2.42 -2.19
N ASP A 299 4.23 3.16 -2.91
CA ASP A 299 5.48 2.64 -3.47
C ASP A 299 6.64 2.74 -2.48
N LEU A 300 6.63 3.77 -1.64
CA LEU A 300 7.68 4.06 -0.68
C LEU A 300 7.12 4.17 0.74
N VAL A 301 7.78 3.51 1.68
CA VAL A 301 7.40 3.56 3.11
C VAL A 301 7.53 4.95 3.70
N ASP A 302 8.40 5.78 3.16
CA ASP A 302 8.58 7.18 3.59
C ASP A 302 7.28 7.97 3.45
N PHE A 303 6.52 7.73 2.37
CA PHE A 303 5.20 8.35 2.17
C PHE A 303 4.13 7.75 3.08
N VAL A 304 4.19 6.43 3.33
CA VAL A 304 3.33 5.79 4.35
C VAL A 304 3.51 6.49 5.69
N SER A 305 4.76 6.71 6.11
CA SER A 305 5.04 7.36 7.39
C SER A 305 4.54 8.81 7.43
N GLY A 306 4.74 9.58 6.36
CA GLY A 306 4.25 10.97 6.28
C GLY A 306 2.73 11.07 6.35
N GLU A 307 2.01 10.20 5.64
CA GLU A 307 0.54 10.11 5.71
C GLU A 307 0.07 9.73 7.12
N SER A 308 0.76 8.75 7.73
CA SER A 308 0.43 8.27 9.07
C SER A 308 0.74 9.28 10.17
N GLU A 309 1.76 10.12 9.99
CA GLU A 309 2.03 11.25 10.87
C GLU A 309 0.90 12.28 10.81
N THR A 310 0.32 12.50 9.63
CA THR A 310 -0.88 13.35 9.48
C THR A 310 -2.06 12.77 10.26
N ALA A 311 -2.32 11.47 10.13
CA ALA A 311 -3.38 10.79 10.88
C ALA A 311 -3.14 10.84 12.40
N GLY A 312 -1.90 10.64 12.85
CA GLY A 312 -1.53 10.72 14.28
C GLY A 312 -1.74 12.10 14.89
N ALA A 313 -1.32 13.14 14.18
CA ALA A 313 -1.53 14.53 14.58
C ALA A 313 -3.03 14.88 14.64
N ALA A 314 -3.79 14.43 13.64
CA ALA A 314 -5.23 14.66 13.57
C ALA A 314 -6.00 13.92 14.68
N ALA A 315 -5.64 12.68 14.98
CA ALA A 315 -6.21 11.93 16.08
C ALA A 315 -5.94 12.61 17.44
N ALA A 316 -4.74 13.18 17.62
CA ALA A 316 -4.42 13.96 18.81
C ALA A 316 -5.29 15.22 18.91
N ALA A 317 -5.45 15.94 17.81
CA ALA A 317 -6.32 17.12 17.76
C ALA A 317 -7.78 16.77 18.08
N TYR A 318 -8.28 15.66 17.51
CA TYR A 318 -9.63 15.18 17.80
C TYR A 318 -9.84 14.85 19.28
N VAL A 319 -8.92 14.14 19.91
CA VAL A 319 -9.02 13.78 21.34
C VAL A 319 -9.02 15.01 22.24
N GLN A 320 -8.28 16.05 21.87
CA GLN A 320 -8.12 17.29 22.65
C GLN A 320 -9.25 18.30 22.41
N ASN A 321 -9.71 18.43 21.17
CA ASN A 321 -10.59 19.52 20.77
C ASN A 321 -11.97 19.07 20.26
N GLY A 322 -12.18 17.75 20.03
CA GLY A 322 -13.40 17.23 19.41
C GLY A 322 -13.37 17.26 17.88
N GLU A 323 -14.55 17.16 17.29
CA GLU A 323 -14.76 17.14 15.85
C GLU A 323 -14.39 18.49 15.19
N ILE A 324 -13.98 18.42 13.92
CA ILE A 324 -13.79 19.60 13.10
C ILE A 324 -15.17 20.09 12.64
N GLU A 325 -15.60 21.20 13.19
CA GLU A 325 -16.78 21.90 12.64
C GLU A 325 -16.41 22.49 11.28
N THR A 326 -17.19 22.19 10.26
CA THR A 326 -16.98 22.72 8.92
C THR A 326 -18.30 22.96 8.21
N GLU A 327 -18.40 24.13 7.54
CA GLU A 327 -19.53 24.44 6.67
C GLU A 327 -19.25 24.02 5.22
N THR A 328 -17.98 23.82 4.86
CA THR A 328 -17.57 23.56 3.47
C THR A 328 -16.75 22.28 3.35
N VAL A 329 -17.30 21.30 2.65
CA VAL A 329 -16.60 20.10 2.22
C VAL A 329 -16.46 20.11 0.70
N LEU A 330 -15.23 20.09 0.22
CA LEU A 330 -14.90 19.99 -1.20
C LEU A 330 -14.65 18.54 -1.58
N PRO A 331 -15.49 17.90 -2.41
CA PRO A 331 -15.19 16.61 -2.99
C PRO A 331 -13.96 16.71 -3.91
N LEU A 332 -13.09 15.72 -3.86
CA LEU A 332 -11.92 15.61 -4.73
C LEU A 332 -12.05 14.34 -5.59
N ALA A 333 -12.16 14.52 -6.90
CA ALA A 333 -12.42 13.43 -7.83
C ALA A 333 -11.30 13.25 -8.86
N ALA A 334 -11.13 11.98 -9.29
CA ALA A 334 -10.26 11.60 -10.38
C ALA A 334 -10.93 11.94 -11.73
N GLY A 335 -10.27 12.78 -12.53
CA GLY A 335 -10.65 13.13 -13.89
C GLY A 335 -9.93 12.30 -14.94
N GLU A 336 -9.79 12.86 -16.15
CA GLU A 336 -9.14 12.18 -17.26
C GLU A 336 -7.69 11.82 -16.93
N GLY A 337 -7.31 10.58 -17.24
CA GLY A 337 -5.98 10.04 -17.01
C GLY A 337 -5.66 9.63 -15.58
N ILE A 338 -6.49 10.00 -14.59
CA ILE A 338 -6.28 9.69 -13.17
C ILE A 338 -7.09 8.44 -12.77
N GLY A 339 -6.47 7.55 -12.00
CA GLY A 339 -7.10 6.32 -11.50
C GLY A 339 -7.96 6.54 -10.25
N TYR A 340 -7.44 7.30 -9.30
CA TYR A 340 -8.07 7.65 -8.02
C TYR A 340 -7.36 8.85 -7.40
N THR A 341 -7.93 9.44 -6.37
CA THR A 341 -7.33 10.49 -5.53
C THR A 341 -7.48 10.15 -4.06
N VAL A 342 -6.50 10.48 -3.23
CA VAL A 342 -6.56 10.43 -1.76
C VAL A 342 -5.99 11.75 -1.24
N PRO A 343 -6.73 12.47 -0.37
CA PRO A 343 -8.08 12.18 0.14
C PRO A 343 -9.17 12.31 -0.94
N GLN A 344 -10.39 11.85 -0.61
CA GLN A 344 -11.57 12.00 -1.46
C GLN A 344 -12.38 13.27 -1.10
N HIS A 345 -12.19 13.79 0.11
CA HIS A 345 -12.89 14.97 0.61
C HIS A 345 -11.93 15.90 1.34
N ILE A 346 -12.19 17.20 1.25
CA ILE A 346 -11.40 18.23 1.93
C ILE A 346 -12.38 19.12 2.71
N ARG A 347 -12.27 19.13 4.04
CA ARG A 347 -12.95 20.10 4.92
C ARG A 347 -12.09 21.36 4.96
N LEU A 348 -12.57 22.43 4.36
CA LEU A 348 -11.76 23.63 4.15
C LEU A 348 -11.28 24.24 5.48
N ASP A 349 -12.10 24.16 6.52
CA ASP A 349 -11.78 24.69 7.86
C ASP A 349 -10.70 23.84 8.57
N GLY A 350 -10.67 22.52 8.28
CA GLY A 350 -9.65 21.58 8.77
C GLY A 350 -8.25 21.80 8.18
N VAL A 351 -8.17 22.46 7.01
CA VAL A 351 -6.88 22.69 6.34
C VAL A 351 -6.09 23.78 7.06
N GLN A 352 -4.94 23.45 7.62
CA GLN A 352 -4.05 24.42 8.26
C GLN A 352 -3.29 25.27 7.22
N LYS A 353 -2.44 24.64 6.39
CA LYS A 353 -1.61 25.30 5.37
C LYS A 353 -1.90 24.77 3.96
N SER A 354 -1.94 23.48 3.81
CA SER A 354 -2.10 22.80 2.52
C SER A 354 -2.59 21.37 2.71
N VAL A 355 -3.10 20.77 1.63
CA VAL A 355 -3.45 19.36 1.55
C VAL A 355 -2.52 18.67 0.57
N SER A 356 -1.95 17.53 0.97
CA SER A 356 -1.25 16.62 0.07
C SER A 356 -2.27 15.71 -0.60
N VAL A 357 -2.25 15.66 -1.92
CA VAL A 357 -3.12 14.79 -2.71
C VAL A 357 -2.27 13.76 -3.41
N SER A 358 -2.55 12.49 -3.13
CA SER A 358 -1.90 11.32 -3.76
C SER A 358 -2.81 10.74 -4.84
N PHE A 359 -2.22 10.28 -5.95
CA PHE A 359 -2.97 9.65 -7.03
C PHE A 359 -2.07 8.78 -7.91
N ARG A 360 -2.67 7.96 -8.78
CA ARG A 360 -1.97 7.23 -9.85
C ARG A 360 -2.61 7.52 -11.18
N VAL A 361 -1.78 7.56 -12.22
CA VAL A 361 -2.25 7.68 -13.60
C VAL A 361 -2.64 6.31 -14.18
N ARG A 362 -3.47 6.31 -15.22
CA ARG A 362 -3.99 5.07 -15.83
C ARG A 362 -3.09 4.49 -16.92
N ARG A 363 -2.18 5.28 -17.50
CA ARG A 363 -1.22 4.90 -18.54
C ARG A 363 0.07 5.70 -18.41
N ASN A 364 1.07 5.34 -19.18
CA ASN A 364 2.28 6.14 -19.28
C ASN A 364 1.99 7.44 -20.06
N TYR A 365 2.56 8.55 -19.57
CA TYR A 365 2.54 9.85 -20.20
C TYR A 365 3.98 10.38 -20.34
N GLY A 366 4.26 11.06 -21.45
CA GLY A 366 5.40 11.93 -21.61
C GLY A 366 5.20 13.28 -20.90
N PRO A 367 5.80 14.37 -21.45
CA PRO A 367 5.61 15.72 -20.89
C PRO A 367 4.14 16.07 -20.76
N SER A 368 3.70 16.39 -19.56
CA SER A 368 2.28 16.54 -19.20
C SER A 368 2.10 17.58 -18.11
N THR A 369 0.87 18.01 -17.92
CA THR A 369 0.48 18.89 -16.82
C THR A 369 -0.64 18.24 -16.03
N ILE A 370 -0.41 18.07 -14.74
CA ILE A 370 -1.48 17.69 -13.80
C ILE A 370 -2.26 18.96 -13.47
N THR A 371 -3.55 18.96 -13.75
CA THR A 371 -4.43 20.11 -13.49
C THR A 371 -5.43 19.80 -12.41
N VAL A 372 -5.74 20.79 -11.59
CA VAL A 372 -6.83 20.75 -10.62
C VAL A 372 -7.84 21.82 -11.02
N ARG A 373 -9.08 21.42 -11.24
CA ARG A 373 -10.17 22.29 -11.69
C ARG A 373 -11.33 22.27 -10.71
N CYS A 374 -12.03 23.40 -10.62
CA CYS A 374 -13.35 23.52 -10.03
C CYS A 374 -14.29 24.05 -11.11
N GLY A 375 -15.17 23.21 -11.63
CA GLY A 375 -15.94 23.53 -12.83
C GLY A 375 -15.04 23.96 -13.98
N PRO A 376 -15.30 25.13 -14.64
CA PRO A 376 -14.47 25.64 -15.72
C PRO A 376 -13.13 26.23 -15.23
N ASN A 377 -12.99 26.53 -13.95
CA ASN A 377 -11.86 27.27 -13.39
C ASN A 377 -10.68 26.32 -13.09
N LYS A 378 -9.50 26.65 -13.61
CA LYS A 378 -8.25 25.96 -13.27
C LYS A 378 -7.70 26.55 -11.96
N ILE A 379 -7.69 25.73 -10.91
CA ILE A 379 -7.24 26.12 -9.57
C ILE A 379 -5.71 25.99 -9.45
N ALA A 380 -5.16 24.89 -9.97
CA ALA A 380 -3.71 24.64 -9.95
C ALA A 380 -3.25 23.85 -11.18
N ALA A 381 -1.95 23.91 -11.46
CA ALA A 381 -1.29 23.16 -12.53
C ALA A 381 0.15 22.80 -12.13
N PHE A 382 0.54 21.53 -12.37
CA PHE A 382 1.86 20.99 -12.00
C PHE A 382 2.45 20.28 -13.21
N LYS A 383 3.58 20.75 -13.73
CA LYS A 383 4.28 20.12 -14.85
C LYS A 383 4.96 18.83 -14.43
N ARG A 384 4.96 17.84 -15.33
CA ARG A 384 5.69 16.58 -15.21
C ARG A 384 6.34 16.23 -16.53
N GLU A 385 7.56 15.75 -16.49
CA GLU A 385 8.26 15.26 -17.68
C GLU A 385 7.80 13.86 -18.08
N ARG A 386 7.42 13.08 -17.08
CA ARG A 386 6.94 11.70 -17.23
C ARG A 386 5.97 11.33 -16.10
N LEU A 387 4.97 10.50 -16.42
CA LEU A 387 4.09 9.85 -15.46
C LEU A 387 3.96 8.37 -15.81
N ALA A 388 3.90 7.49 -14.79
CA ALA A 388 3.76 6.05 -14.96
C ALA A 388 2.74 5.46 -13.97
N PRO A 389 1.91 4.47 -14.37
CA PRO A 389 0.92 3.86 -13.47
C PRO A 389 1.53 3.17 -12.24
N GLY A 390 2.76 2.68 -12.37
CA GLY A 390 3.52 2.04 -11.28
C GLY A 390 4.05 3.03 -10.24
N GLU A 391 4.04 4.33 -10.52
CA GLU A 391 4.58 5.38 -9.66
C GLU A 391 3.44 6.23 -9.09
N MET A 392 3.41 6.40 -7.77
CA MET A 392 2.43 7.26 -7.10
C MET A 392 2.87 8.72 -7.23
N GLU A 393 1.95 9.56 -7.65
CA GLU A 393 2.14 10.99 -7.76
C GLU A 393 1.58 11.74 -6.56
N HIS A 394 2.22 12.84 -6.23
CA HIS A 394 1.80 13.75 -5.17
C HIS A 394 1.77 15.18 -5.68
N ILE A 395 0.70 15.91 -5.31
CA ILE A 395 0.62 17.35 -5.45
C ILE A 395 0.21 17.98 -4.12
N THR A 396 0.65 19.18 -3.88
CA THR A 396 0.30 19.95 -2.68
C THR A 396 -0.61 21.10 -3.06
N LEU A 397 -1.79 21.16 -2.47
CA LEU A 397 -2.76 22.22 -2.68
C LEU A 397 -2.77 23.17 -1.48
N PRO A 398 -2.22 24.39 -1.60
CA PRO A 398 -2.27 25.40 -0.56
C PRO A 398 -3.71 25.81 -0.22
N LYS A 399 -4.00 26.08 1.05
CA LYS A 399 -5.32 26.55 1.52
C LYS A 399 -5.85 27.72 0.71
N ALA A 400 -4.99 28.68 0.38
CA ALA A 400 -5.35 29.85 -0.41
C ALA A 400 -5.86 29.53 -1.84
N LEU A 401 -5.46 28.38 -2.41
CA LEU A 401 -6.01 27.91 -3.67
C LEU A 401 -7.34 27.20 -3.46
N LEU A 402 -7.47 26.38 -2.42
CA LEU A 402 -8.70 25.67 -2.06
C LEU A 402 -9.85 26.64 -1.74
N GLN A 403 -9.55 27.77 -1.11
CA GLN A 403 -10.52 28.84 -0.81
C GLN A 403 -11.14 29.49 -2.06
N LYS A 404 -10.58 29.27 -3.26
CA LYS A 404 -11.13 29.74 -4.54
C LYS A 404 -12.14 28.76 -5.15
N ALA A 405 -12.27 27.58 -4.58
CA ALA A 405 -13.20 26.56 -5.04
C ALA A 405 -14.55 26.71 -4.33
N ASP A 406 -15.61 26.65 -5.12
CA ASP A 406 -17.02 26.71 -4.71
C ASP A 406 -17.77 25.41 -4.99
N GLY A 407 -17.04 24.34 -5.36
CA GLY A 407 -17.59 23.05 -5.71
C GLY A 407 -16.53 21.94 -5.82
N PRO A 408 -16.90 20.81 -6.43
CA PRO A 408 -16.00 19.66 -6.55
C PRO A 408 -14.70 20.00 -7.29
N LEU A 409 -13.60 19.49 -6.77
CA LEU A 409 -12.27 19.56 -7.38
C LEU A 409 -12.04 18.32 -8.24
N ILE A 410 -11.53 18.50 -9.45
CA ILE A 410 -11.20 17.42 -10.39
C ILE A 410 -9.71 17.47 -10.70
N VAL A 411 -9.00 16.37 -10.44
CA VAL A 411 -7.59 16.19 -10.82
C VAL A 411 -7.53 15.46 -12.14
N ALA A 412 -6.84 16.01 -13.13
CA ALA A 412 -6.73 15.43 -14.46
C ALA A 412 -5.32 15.60 -15.04
N VAL A 413 -4.98 14.80 -16.05
CA VAL A 413 -3.74 14.92 -16.84
C VAL A 413 -4.06 15.58 -18.18
N GLU A 414 -3.35 16.67 -18.49
CA GLU A 414 -3.35 17.32 -19.81
C GLU A 414 -1.99 17.04 -20.48
N GLU A 415 -1.98 16.34 -21.62
CA GLU A 415 -0.75 16.12 -22.37
C GLU A 415 -0.30 17.42 -23.04
N VAL A 416 1.00 17.68 -23.03
CA VAL A 416 1.56 18.80 -23.81
C VAL A 416 1.61 18.34 -25.26
N PRO A 417 0.98 19.05 -26.22
CA PRO A 417 1.09 18.71 -27.62
C PRO A 417 2.55 18.66 -28.04
N GLN A 418 2.95 17.56 -28.67
CA GLN A 418 4.27 17.50 -29.31
C GLN A 418 4.25 18.48 -30.47
N SER A 419 5.05 19.54 -30.37
CA SER A 419 5.26 20.53 -31.44
C SER A 419 6.10 19.96 -32.58
#